data_ab9694fb67e0564a9853453ee775670c
#
_entry.id   ab9694fb67e0564a9853453ee775670c
#
_cell.length_a   1.000
_cell.length_b   1.000
_cell.length_c   1.000
_cell.angle_alpha   90.00
_cell.angle_beta   90.00
_cell.angle_gamma   90.00
#
_symmetry.space_group_name_H-M   'P 1'
#
loop_
_entity.id
_entity.type
_entity.pdbx_description
1 polymer ?
#
loop_
_entity_poly.entity_id
_entity_poly.type
_entity_poly.pdbx_seq_one_letter_code
_entity_poly.pdbx_strand_id
1 'polypeptide(L)'
;MDQASLSLDRRILVVAGKGGVGKSTFATAIALNAARAGLKTLLIGSDAREGLSHCLGTHKLVYKTRRVEENLWAANISGRESLEEFLILKLKVKFLYDQLLKRDLFHYFIAAAPGLEELFILGKMWFLCQPDGSGVKGVEFDRIVFDSPATGHGVSLFKTPQVILDTIRVGPIHHYTKDVLKLLTDPDHTAFHIVTLPEEMPVNESLELDHTVRKDVGMHRGATFVNGVYPEVVPPALAPLWEKVRANPGKLAQESGVDLDPKIAAALVEGAERVLARRRLGDVYLERLAEEMPGPKILVPYLFDAVPGRALTDAVAAAILEQVGRAAFGEPIPANRAKARSGRRS
;
A
#
# COMPACT_ATOMS: atom_id res chain seq x y z
N MET A 1 10.80 15.45 -10.03
CA MET A 1 9.81 14.41 -10.38
C MET A 1 8.55 15.09 -10.86
N ASP A 2 7.99 14.66 -11.98
CA ASP A 2 6.66 15.13 -12.38
C ASP A 2 5.63 14.56 -11.42
N GLN A 3 4.96 15.44 -10.65
CA GLN A 3 3.98 15.05 -9.63
C GLN A 3 2.78 14.30 -10.22
N ALA A 4 2.40 14.62 -11.45
CA ALA A 4 1.30 13.95 -12.15
C ALA A 4 1.60 12.45 -12.40
N SER A 5 2.87 12.09 -12.58
CA SER A 5 3.28 10.71 -12.80
C SER A 5 3.23 9.83 -11.53
N LEU A 6 3.25 10.45 -10.34
CA LEU A 6 3.17 9.73 -9.06
C LEU A 6 1.80 9.12 -8.80
N SER A 7 0.73 9.76 -9.31
CA SER A 7 -0.68 9.34 -9.16
C SER A 7 -1.15 9.19 -7.71
N LEU A 8 -0.54 9.94 -6.78
CA LEU A 8 -0.96 10.01 -5.37
C LEU A 8 -2.20 10.87 -5.16
N ASP A 9 -2.61 11.61 -6.18
CA ASP A 9 -3.81 12.43 -6.25
C ASP A 9 -5.07 11.65 -6.66
N ARG A 10 -4.96 10.35 -6.96
CA ARG A 10 -6.11 9.51 -7.33
C ARG A 10 -6.96 9.20 -6.10
N ARG A 11 -8.27 9.02 -6.31
CA ARG A 11 -9.21 8.77 -5.21
C ARG A 11 -8.92 7.45 -4.50
N ILE A 12 -8.50 6.41 -5.24
CA ILE A 12 -8.14 5.09 -4.71
C ILE A 12 -6.67 4.85 -4.94
N LEU A 13 -5.96 4.59 -3.86
CA LEU A 13 -4.55 4.23 -3.87
C LEU A 13 -4.42 2.79 -3.35
N VAL A 14 -4.16 1.87 -4.25
CA VAL A 14 -3.92 0.47 -3.91
C VAL A 14 -2.44 0.28 -3.63
N VAL A 15 -2.09 -0.20 -2.45
CA VAL A 15 -0.70 -0.44 -2.05
C VAL A 15 -0.47 -1.94 -1.96
N ALA A 16 0.42 -2.47 -2.80
CA ALA A 16 0.69 -3.89 -2.89
C ALA A 16 2.20 -4.19 -2.96
N GLY A 17 2.56 -5.45 -2.83
CA GLY A 17 3.95 -5.95 -2.84
C GLY A 17 4.09 -7.25 -2.06
N LYS A 18 5.31 -7.79 -2.00
CA LYS A 18 5.66 -9.01 -1.27
C LYS A 18 5.32 -8.94 0.22
N GLY A 19 5.16 -10.09 0.85
CA GLY A 19 5.10 -10.19 2.31
C GLY A 19 6.41 -9.68 2.96
N GLY A 20 6.30 -8.79 3.97
CA GLY A 20 7.46 -8.29 4.72
C GLY A 20 8.14 -7.03 4.18
N VAL A 21 7.79 -6.53 2.98
CA VAL A 21 8.42 -5.31 2.41
C VAL A 21 7.99 -4.00 3.07
N GLY A 22 7.01 -4.02 3.97
CA GLY A 22 6.51 -2.83 4.67
C GLY A 22 5.23 -2.24 4.09
N LYS A 23 4.42 -2.99 3.31
CA LYS A 23 3.16 -2.51 2.70
C LYS A 23 2.27 -1.73 3.67
N SER A 24 1.93 -2.32 4.82
CA SER A 24 1.05 -1.69 5.81
C SER A 24 1.62 -0.39 6.36
N THR A 25 2.94 -0.32 6.55
CA THR A 25 3.63 0.91 6.95
C THR A 25 3.51 1.98 5.88
N PHE A 26 3.73 1.64 4.60
CA PHE A 26 3.63 2.58 3.49
C PHE A 26 2.18 3.00 3.22
N ALA A 27 1.22 2.07 3.23
CA ALA A 27 -0.19 2.40 3.11
C ALA A 27 -0.64 3.37 4.22
N THR A 28 -0.22 3.11 5.45
CA THR A 28 -0.51 4.01 6.59
C THR A 28 0.18 5.36 6.43
N ALA A 29 1.46 5.40 6.01
CA ALA A 29 2.21 6.62 5.78
C ALA A 29 1.59 7.51 4.68
N ILE A 30 1.14 6.89 3.58
CA ILE A 30 0.43 7.57 2.49
C ILE A 30 -0.90 8.15 3.01
N ALA A 31 -1.67 7.36 3.77
CA ALA A 31 -2.94 7.80 4.35
C ALA A 31 -2.75 8.96 5.34
N LEU A 32 -1.72 8.91 6.19
CA LEU A 32 -1.35 9.99 7.10
C LEU A 32 -0.99 11.29 6.35
N ASN A 33 -0.18 11.18 5.30
CA ASN A 33 0.21 12.35 4.51
C ASN A 33 -1.01 12.97 3.81
N ALA A 34 -1.91 12.16 3.24
CA ALA A 34 -3.15 12.65 2.65
C ALA A 34 -4.05 13.35 3.68
N ALA A 35 -4.24 12.74 4.87
CA ALA A 35 -5.03 13.32 5.95
C ALA A 35 -4.42 14.65 6.47
N ARG A 36 -3.10 14.70 6.64
CA ARG A 36 -2.35 15.91 7.02
C ARG A 36 -2.37 16.99 5.94
N ALA A 37 -2.59 16.59 4.68
CA ALA A 37 -2.87 17.54 3.59
C ALA A 37 -4.31 18.11 3.64
N GLY A 38 -5.16 17.67 4.57
CA GLY A 38 -6.54 18.12 4.74
C GLY A 38 -7.58 17.26 4.03
N LEU A 39 -7.17 16.14 3.42
CA LEU A 39 -8.07 15.22 2.70
C LEU A 39 -8.76 14.27 3.67
N LYS A 40 -10.08 14.13 3.56
CA LYS A 40 -10.82 13.08 4.28
C LYS A 40 -10.40 11.71 3.74
N THR A 41 -9.55 11.03 4.50
CA THR A 41 -8.85 9.83 4.08
C THR A 41 -9.35 8.61 4.83
N LEU A 42 -9.65 7.54 4.10
CA LEU A 42 -9.96 6.23 4.65
C LEU A 42 -8.82 5.25 4.35
N LEU A 43 -8.24 4.66 5.39
CA LEU A 43 -7.29 3.56 5.29
C LEU A 43 -8.01 2.23 5.50
N ILE A 44 -7.87 1.32 4.53
CA ILE A 44 -8.51 0.02 4.55
C ILE A 44 -7.45 -1.07 4.55
N GLY A 45 -7.55 -2.02 5.49
CA GLY A 45 -6.85 -3.30 5.46
C GLY A 45 -7.78 -4.44 5.11
N SER A 46 -7.23 -5.51 4.57
CA SER A 46 -7.94 -6.76 4.30
C SER A 46 -7.27 -7.99 4.92
N ASP A 47 -6.25 -7.78 5.75
CA ASP A 47 -5.56 -8.85 6.46
C ASP A 47 -6.11 -8.98 7.89
N ALA A 48 -6.33 -10.22 8.34
CA ALA A 48 -6.72 -10.53 9.73
C ALA A 48 -5.62 -10.16 10.76
N ARG A 49 -4.39 -9.91 10.30
CA ARG A 49 -3.28 -9.46 11.13
C ARG A 49 -3.46 -8.01 11.56
N GLU A 50 -3.01 -7.68 12.76
CA GLU A 50 -3.15 -6.33 13.34
C GLU A 50 -2.12 -5.31 12.80
N GLY A 51 -1.56 -5.55 11.60
CA GLY A 51 -0.51 -4.74 11.00
C GLY A 51 -0.85 -3.25 10.94
N LEU A 52 -2.01 -2.90 10.40
CA LEU A 52 -2.46 -1.50 10.32
C LEU A 52 -2.69 -0.87 11.70
N SER A 53 -3.25 -1.63 12.65
CA SER A 53 -3.48 -1.15 14.01
C SER A 53 -2.15 -0.78 14.68
N HIS A 54 -1.13 -1.59 14.48
CA HIS A 54 0.23 -1.35 14.98
C HIS A 54 0.86 -0.11 14.31
N CYS A 55 0.78 0.00 12.98
CA CYS A 55 1.28 1.17 12.24
C CYS A 55 0.59 2.47 12.65
N LEU A 56 -0.69 2.43 12.98
CA LEU A 56 -1.46 3.58 13.46
C LEU A 56 -1.25 3.89 14.94
N GLY A 57 -0.67 2.97 15.72
CA GLY A 57 -0.59 3.09 17.19
C GLY A 57 -1.97 3.08 17.85
N THR A 58 -2.90 2.27 17.34
CA THR A 58 -4.30 2.26 17.80
C THR A 58 -4.77 0.86 18.16
N HIS A 59 -5.94 0.78 18.81
CA HIS A 59 -6.59 -0.50 19.07
C HIS A 59 -6.95 -1.23 17.78
N LYS A 60 -7.17 -2.54 17.86
CA LYS A 60 -7.55 -3.40 16.74
C LYS A 60 -8.62 -2.77 15.87
N LEU A 61 -8.35 -2.71 14.57
CA LEU A 61 -9.32 -2.29 13.57
C LEU A 61 -10.34 -3.40 13.34
N VAL A 62 -11.58 -2.98 13.14
CA VAL A 62 -12.73 -3.85 12.86
C VAL A 62 -13.34 -3.45 11.51
N TYR A 63 -14.32 -4.21 11.05
CA TYR A 63 -15.01 -3.97 9.78
C TYR A 63 -15.67 -2.58 9.71
N LYS A 64 -16.22 -2.11 10.83
CA LYS A 64 -16.85 -0.79 10.89
C LYS A 64 -15.80 0.32 10.86
N THR A 65 -15.98 1.25 9.92
CA THR A 65 -15.13 2.46 9.80
C THR A 65 -15.17 3.27 11.07
N ARG A 66 -14.00 3.65 11.58
CA ARG A 66 -13.84 4.54 12.74
C ARG A 66 -12.84 5.64 12.46
N ARG A 67 -13.03 6.79 13.08
CA ARG A 67 -12.08 7.89 13.04
C ARG A 67 -10.88 7.55 13.93
N VAL A 68 -9.67 7.71 13.39
CA VAL A 68 -8.40 7.45 14.10
C VAL A 68 -7.73 8.76 14.47
N GLU A 69 -7.67 9.71 13.53
CA GLU A 69 -7.12 11.04 13.70
C GLU A 69 -7.97 12.08 12.96
N GLU A 70 -7.54 13.32 12.98
CA GLU A 70 -8.13 14.35 12.16
C GLU A 70 -8.00 13.98 10.67
N ASN A 71 -9.11 14.04 9.95
CA ASN A 71 -9.23 13.64 8.53
C ASN A 71 -8.81 12.20 8.21
N LEU A 72 -8.57 11.34 9.22
CA LEU A 72 -8.21 9.95 9.02
C LEU A 72 -9.19 8.99 9.68
N TRP A 73 -9.74 8.10 8.87
CA TRP A 73 -10.55 6.96 9.28
C TRP A 73 -9.86 5.67 8.87
N ALA A 74 -10.16 4.60 9.58
CA ALA A 74 -9.64 3.28 9.24
C ALA A 74 -10.68 2.18 9.48
N ALA A 75 -10.56 1.11 8.69
CA ALA A 75 -11.34 -0.13 8.82
C ALA A 75 -10.48 -1.33 8.40
N ASN A 76 -10.82 -2.50 8.92
CA ASN A 76 -10.28 -3.76 8.42
C ASN A 76 -11.43 -4.57 7.84
N ILE A 77 -11.45 -4.76 6.52
CA ILE A 77 -12.53 -5.41 5.79
C ILE A 77 -12.22 -6.89 5.57
N SER A 78 -13.26 -7.72 5.60
CA SER A 78 -13.18 -9.12 5.21
C SER A 78 -14.16 -9.43 4.09
N GLY A 79 -13.86 -10.43 3.26
CA GLY A 79 -14.73 -10.86 2.18
C GLY A 79 -16.08 -11.34 2.71
N ARG A 80 -16.06 -12.05 3.83
CA ARG A 80 -17.28 -12.56 4.48
C ARG A 80 -18.20 -11.44 4.92
N GLU A 81 -17.73 -10.48 5.71
CA GLU A 81 -18.55 -9.36 6.21
C GLU A 81 -19.01 -8.47 5.05
N SER A 82 -18.19 -8.31 4.03
CA SER A 82 -18.55 -7.56 2.80
C SER A 82 -19.65 -8.23 2.00
N LEU A 83 -19.63 -9.56 1.91
CA LEU A 83 -20.70 -10.33 1.29
C LEU A 83 -22.00 -10.24 2.11
N GLU A 84 -21.91 -10.37 3.43
CA GLU A 84 -23.05 -10.21 4.34
C GLU A 84 -23.73 -8.85 4.14
N GLU A 85 -22.95 -7.77 4.12
CA GLU A 85 -23.46 -6.41 3.88
C GLU A 85 -24.10 -6.28 2.49
N PHE A 86 -23.47 -6.84 1.44
CA PHE A 86 -24.01 -6.82 0.09
C PHE A 86 -25.37 -7.52 -0.01
N LEU A 87 -25.49 -8.69 0.62
CA LEU A 87 -26.76 -9.45 0.63
C LEU A 87 -27.87 -8.66 1.34
N ILE A 88 -27.57 -8.03 2.48
CA ILE A 88 -28.53 -7.21 3.23
C ILE A 88 -28.99 -6.01 2.39
N LEU A 89 -28.06 -5.29 1.77
CA LEU A 89 -28.34 -4.05 1.04
C LEU A 89 -29.03 -4.29 -0.31
N LYS A 90 -28.64 -5.32 -1.05
CA LYS A 90 -29.15 -5.56 -2.42
C LYS A 90 -30.38 -6.45 -2.48
N LEU A 91 -30.47 -7.44 -1.61
CA LEU A 91 -31.61 -8.36 -1.65
C LEU A 91 -32.80 -7.87 -0.83
N LYS A 92 -32.65 -6.84 0.02
CA LYS A 92 -33.69 -6.29 0.93
C LYS A 92 -34.41 -7.38 1.77
N VAL A 93 -33.85 -8.58 1.85
CA VAL A 93 -34.47 -9.78 2.39
C VAL A 93 -33.70 -10.22 3.63
N LYS A 94 -33.84 -9.43 4.70
CA LYS A 94 -33.26 -9.78 6.02
C LYS A 94 -33.73 -11.18 6.50
N PHE A 95 -34.93 -11.58 6.09
CA PHE A 95 -35.49 -12.90 6.42
C PHE A 95 -34.79 -14.05 5.66
N LEU A 96 -34.44 -13.86 4.37
CA LEU A 96 -33.69 -14.87 3.61
C LEU A 96 -32.24 -14.98 4.11
N TYR A 97 -31.67 -13.85 4.54
CA TYR A 97 -30.36 -13.75 5.16
C TYR A 97 -30.28 -14.63 6.42
N ASP A 98 -31.22 -14.46 7.35
CA ASP A 98 -31.24 -15.25 8.61
C ASP A 98 -31.45 -16.77 8.36
N GLN A 99 -32.12 -17.16 7.29
CA GLN A 99 -32.32 -18.56 6.93
C GLN A 99 -31.16 -19.16 6.11
N LEU A 100 -30.55 -18.40 5.20
CA LEU A 100 -29.45 -18.88 4.35
C LEU A 100 -28.11 -18.90 5.10
N LEU A 101 -27.82 -17.87 5.94
CA LEU A 101 -26.56 -17.79 6.66
C LEU A 101 -26.46 -18.64 7.92
N LYS A 102 -27.61 -19.02 8.51
CA LYS A 102 -27.66 -19.95 9.65
C LYS A 102 -27.45 -21.41 9.27
N ARG A 103 -27.39 -21.73 7.96
CA ARG A 103 -27.14 -23.08 7.49
C ARG A 103 -25.70 -23.21 7.01
N ASP A 104 -25.05 -24.28 7.39
CA ASP A 104 -23.71 -24.70 6.91
C ASP A 104 -23.60 -24.64 5.37
N LEU A 105 -24.72 -24.67 4.67
CA LEU A 105 -24.84 -24.56 3.21
C LEU A 105 -24.21 -23.27 2.65
N PHE A 106 -24.33 -22.15 3.35
CA PHE A 106 -23.76 -20.87 2.90
C PHE A 106 -22.23 -20.87 3.04
N HIS A 107 -21.71 -21.46 4.11
CA HIS A 107 -20.27 -21.67 4.28
C HIS A 107 -19.72 -22.58 3.18
N TYR A 108 -20.47 -23.64 2.82
CA TYR A 108 -20.09 -24.51 1.71
C TYR A 108 -20.16 -23.79 0.35
N PHE A 109 -21.11 -22.90 0.13
CA PHE A 109 -21.24 -22.12 -1.11
C PHE A 109 -20.06 -21.16 -1.30
N ILE A 110 -19.66 -20.41 -0.25
CA ILE A 110 -18.51 -19.54 -0.30
C ILE A 110 -17.22 -20.33 -0.50
N ALA A 111 -17.05 -21.41 0.24
CA ALA A 111 -15.89 -22.30 0.13
C ALA A 111 -15.81 -23.00 -1.24
N ALA A 112 -16.95 -23.25 -1.88
CA ALA A 112 -17.03 -23.89 -3.19
C ALA A 112 -16.89 -22.92 -4.38
N ALA A 113 -16.91 -21.60 -4.13
CA ALA A 113 -16.80 -20.59 -5.17
C ALA A 113 -15.51 -19.73 -4.97
N PRO A 114 -14.37 -20.22 -5.44
CA PRO A 114 -13.10 -19.50 -5.32
C PRO A 114 -13.19 -18.09 -5.91
N GLY A 115 -12.65 -17.09 -5.20
CA GLY A 115 -12.63 -15.71 -5.65
C GLY A 115 -13.83 -14.87 -5.19
N LEU A 116 -14.89 -15.43 -4.60
CA LEU A 116 -16.02 -14.63 -4.13
C LEU A 116 -15.62 -13.70 -2.97
N GLU A 117 -14.82 -14.17 -2.01
CA GLU A 117 -14.37 -13.31 -0.91
C GLU A 117 -13.55 -12.13 -1.42
N GLU A 118 -12.65 -12.39 -2.36
CA GLU A 118 -11.83 -11.38 -3.01
C GLU A 118 -12.70 -10.36 -3.77
N LEU A 119 -13.70 -10.83 -4.52
CA LEU A 119 -14.63 -9.94 -5.19
C LEU A 119 -15.37 -9.03 -4.21
N PHE A 120 -15.79 -9.55 -3.06
CA PHE A 120 -16.54 -8.74 -2.09
C PHE A 120 -15.63 -7.78 -1.30
N ILE A 121 -14.34 -8.09 -1.11
CA ILE A 121 -13.35 -7.12 -0.62
C ILE A 121 -13.25 -5.94 -1.60
N LEU A 122 -13.03 -6.21 -2.88
CA LEU A 122 -12.95 -5.19 -3.93
C LEU A 122 -14.28 -4.44 -4.09
N GLY A 123 -15.39 -5.15 -3.98
CA GLY A 123 -16.72 -4.58 -4.02
C GLY A 123 -17.05 -3.68 -2.85
N LYS A 124 -16.55 -3.98 -1.64
CA LYS A 124 -16.65 -3.08 -0.50
C LYS A 124 -15.88 -1.79 -0.76
N MET A 125 -14.69 -1.86 -1.35
CA MET A 125 -13.94 -0.69 -1.76
C MET A 125 -14.73 0.15 -2.77
N TRP A 126 -15.36 -0.48 -3.78
CA TRP A 126 -16.27 0.20 -4.72
C TRP A 126 -17.43 0.88 -4.01
N PHE A 127 -18.07 0.19 -3.06
CA PHE A 127 -19.19 0.74 -2.28
C PHE A 127 -18.78 1.96 -1.45
N LEU A 128 -17.63 1.93 -0.81
CA LEU A 128 -17.06 3.05 -0.03
C LEU A 128 -16.81 4.32 -0.88
N CYS A 129 -16.69 4.18 -2.19
CA CYS A 129 -16.59 5.29 -3.15
C CYS A 129 -17.96 5.89 -3.53
N GLN A 130 -19.07 5.25 -3.19
CA GLN A 130 -20.39 5.80 -3.47
C GLN A 130 -20.76 6.90 -2.48
N PRO A 131 -21.62 7.87 -2.83
CA PRO A 131 -21.96 9.01 -1.97
C PRO A 131 -22.45 8.62 -0.58
N ASP A 132 -23.22 7.52 -0.47
CA ASP A 132 -23.75 7.02 0.81
C ASP A 132 -22.98 5.80 1.35
N GLY A 133 -21.86 5.45 0.71
CA GLY A 133 -21.10 4.22 0.98
C GLY A 133 -20.13 4.30 2.14
N SER A 134 -19.82 5.51 2.62
CA SER A 134 -18.75 5.71 3.64
C SER A 134 -18.99 4.99 4.97
N GLY A 135 -20.23 4.66 5.30
CA GLY A 135 -20.64 4.15 6.61
C GLY A 135 -20.51 5.16 7.75
N VAL A 136 -20.11 6.40 7.44
CA VAL A 136 -19.97 7.52 8.38
C VAL A 136 -20.87 8.66 7.93
N LYS A 137 -21.87 9.00 8.75
CA LYS A 137 -22.88 10.00 8.42
C LYS A 137 -22.24 11.36 8.05
N GLY A 138 -22.56 11.85 6.83
CA GLY A 138 -22.11 13.16 6.34
C GLY A 138 -20.61 13.20 5.95
N VAL A 139 -19.95 12.06 5.81
CA VAL A 139 -18.55 11.97 5.36
C VAL A 139 -18.52 11.31 3.98
N GLU A 140 -17.94 11.99 3.01
CA GLU A 140 -17.49 11.45 1.75
C GLU A 140 -15.95 11.50 1.75
N PHE A 141 -15.30 10.37 1.42
CA PHE A 141 -13.85 10.28 1.42
C PHE A 141 -13.26 10.85 0.13
N ASP A 142 -12.31 11.78 0.29
CA ASP A 142 -11.51 12.33 -0.80
C ASP A 142 -10.48 11.30 -1.27
N ARG A 143 -9.98 10.48 -0.31
CA ARG A 143 -8.93 9.49 -0.54
C ARG A 143 -9.28 8.17 0.15
N ILE A 144 -9.05 7.06 -0.55
CA ILE A 144 -9.14 5.70 0.01
C ILE A 144 -7.81 5.02 -0.27
N VAL A 145 -7.10 4.63 0.78
CA VAL A 145 -5.84 3.87 0.68
C VAL A 145 -6.12 2.44 1.08
N PHE A 146 -5.84 1.51 0.17
CA PHE A 146 -6.07 0.10 0.38
C PHE A 146 -4.74 -0.65 0.56
N ASP A 147 -4.50 -1.15 1.78
CA ASP A 147 -3.41 -2.07 2.09
C ASP A 147 -3.81 -3.47 1.62
N SER A 148 -3.31 -3.87 0.45
CA SER A 148 -3.67 -5.15 -0.14
C SER A 148 -2.97 -6.33 0.56
N PRO A 149 -3.54 -7.54 0.50
CA PRO A 149 -2.85 -8.75 0.94
C PRO A 149 -1.50 -8.93 0.27
N ALA A 150 -0.60 -9.74 0.85
CA ALA A 150 0.70 -10.05 0.25
C ALA A 150 0.54 -10.75 -1.12
N THR A 151 1.55 -10.61 -2.00
CA THR A 151 1.50 -10.93 -3.44
C THR A 151 0.98 -12.32 -3.80
N GLY A 152 1.18 -13.37 -2.99
CA GLY A 152 0.61 -14.69 -3.28
C GLY A 152 -0.92 -14.66 -3.41
N HIS A 153 -1.60 -13.91 -2.54
CA HIS A 153 -3.05 -13.67 -2.58
C HIS A 153 -3.41 -12.35 -3.27
N GLY A 154 -2.51 -11.36 -3.31
CA GLY A 154 -2.76 -10.04 -3.89
C GLY A 154 -2.94 -10.06 -5.41
N VAL A 155 -2.14 -10.84 -6.14
CA VAL A 155 -2.29 -11.01 -7.58
C VAL A 155 -3.63 -11.67 -7.91
N SER A 156 -4.00 -12.71 -7.19
CA SER A 156 -5.26 -13.41 -7.31
C SER A 156 -6.45 -12.48 -7.06
N LEU A 157 -6.37 -11.63 -6.01
CA LEU A 157 -7.40 -10.63 -5.68
C LEU A 157 -7.76 -9.76 -6.90
N PHE A 158 -6.76 -9.18 -7.58
CA PHE A 158 -7.03 -8.25 -8.69
C PHE A 158 -7.47 -8.96 -9.97
N LYS A 159 -7.13 -10.23 -10.20
CA LYS A 159 -7.61 -11.05 -11.33
C LYS A 159 -9.04 -11.55 -11.13
N THR A 160 -9.49 -11.68 -9.91
CA THR A 160 -10.80 -12.26 -9.56
C THR A 160 -11.97 -11.66 -10.33
N PRO A 161 -12.10 -10.32 -10.49
CA PRO A 161 -13.20 -9.76 -11.25
C PRO A 161 -13.26 -10.29 -12.70
N GLN A 162 -12.11 -10.43 -13.38
CA GLN A 162 -12.07 -10.95 -14.74
C GLN A 162 -12.50 -12.43 -14.78
N VAL A 163 -11.96 -13.25 -13.89
CA VAL A 163 -12.33 -14.68 -13.79
C VAL A 163 -13.84 -14.86 -13.56
N ILE A 164 -14.43 -14.04 -12.71
CA ILE A 164 -15.88 -14.09 -12.45
C ILE A 164 -16.69 -13.66 -13.66
N LEU A 165 -16.27 -12.62 -14.40
CA LEU A 165 -16.94 -12.17 -15.62
C LEU A 165 -16.88 -13.23 -16.73
N ASP A 166 -15.81 -13.98 -16.82
CA ASP A 166 -15.67 -15.08 -17.80
C ASP A 166 -16.57 -16.27 -17.46
N THR A 167 -16.85 -16.47 -16.16
CA THR A 167 -17.67 -17.58 -15.67
C THR A 167 -19.14 -17.22 -15.56
N ILE A 168 -19.47 -16.05 -15.01
CA ILE A 168 -20.85 -15.57 -14.77
C ILE A 168 -21.19 -14.49 -15.79
N ARG A 169 -21.99 -14.83 -16.79
CA ARG A 169 -22.27 -13.93 -17.93
C ARG A 169 -23.46 -13.00 -17.72
N VAL A 170 -24.34 -13.27 -16.76
CA VAL A 170 -25.58 -12.51 -16.52
C VAL A 170 -25.94 -12.43 -15.04
N GLY A 171 -26.80 -11.48 -14.68
CA GLY A 171 -27.34 -11.37 -13.32
C GLY A 171 -26.65 -10.31 -12.45
N PRO A 172 -27.09 -10.18 -11.18
CA PRO A 172 -26.62 -9.11 -10.29
C PRO A 172 -25.12 -9.15 -10.01
N ILE A 173 -24.53 -10.35 -9.83
CA ILE A 173 -23.10 -10.53 -9.60
C ILE A 173 -22.28 -10.06 -10.81
N HIS A 174 -22.74 -10.38 -12.03
CA HIS A 174 -22.09 -9.93 -13.26
C HIS A 174 -22.04 -8.39 -13.37
N HIS A 175 -23.15 -7.70 -13.12
CA HIS A 175 -23.21 -6.24 -13.15
C HIS A 175 -22.32 -5.62 -12.06
N TYR A 176 -22.37 -6.17 -10.86
CA TYR A 176 -21.54 -5.74 -9.74
C TYR A 176 -20.04 -5.88 -10.04
N THR A 177 -19.65 -7.04 -10.59
CA THR A 177 -18.26 -7.30 -10.97
C THR A 177 -17.77 -6.35 -12.06
N LYS A 178 -18.63 -6.00 -13.03
CA LYS A 178 -18.32 -4.98 -14.05
C LYS A 178 -18.06 -3.60 -13.43
N ASP A 179 -18.89 -3.19 -12.48
CA ASP A 179 -18.71 -1.90 -11.79
C ASP A 179 -17.42 -1.87 -10.99
N VAL A 180 -17.06 -2.98 -10.32
CA VAL A 180 -15.81 -3.14 -9.60
C VAL A 180 -14.60 -3.07 -10.55
N LEU A 181 -14.62 -3.84 -11.64
CA LEU A 181 -13.53 -3.86 -12.61
C LEU A 181 -13.36 -2.48 -13.26
N LYS A 182 -14.46 -1.81 -13.64
CA LYS A 182 -14.40 -0.46 -14.19
C LYS A 182 -13.74 0.53 -13.23
N LEU A 183 -14.03 0.45 -11.92
CA LEU A 183 -13.40 1.31 -10.93
C LEU A 183 -11.89 1.03 -10.83
N LEU A 184 -11.49 -0.24 -10.80
CA LEU A 184 -10.09 -0.63 -10.68
C LEU A 184 -9.25 -0.21 -11.90
N THR A 185 -9.85 -0.26 -13.10
CA THR A 185 -9.15 0.05 -14.36
C THR A 185 -9.27 1.51 -14.79
N ASP A 186 -10.02 2.35 -14.05
CA ASP A 186 -10.15 3.77 -14.34
C ASP A 186 -8.90 4.53 -13.86
N PRO A 187 -8.01 4.99 -14.78
CA PRO A 187 -6.75 5.64 -14.40
C PRO A 187 -6.93 7.02 -13.76
N ASP A 188 -8.12 7.63 -13.91
CA ASP A 188 -8.43 8.92 -13.28
C ASP A 188 -8.90 8.76 -11.83
N HIS A 189 -9.30 7.55 -11.43
CA HIS A 189 -9.82 7.27 -10.10
C HIS A 189 -8.91 6.35 -9.28
N THR A 190 -8.25 5.39 -9.91
CA THR A 190 -7.48 4.34 -9.22
C THR A 190 -6.03 4.31 -9.70
N ALA A 191 -5.11 4.29 -8.75
CA ALA A 191 -3.70 4.03 -9.00
C ALA A 191 -3.22 2.85 -8.14
N PHE A 192 -2.37 2.03 -8.74
CA PHE A 192 -1.74 0.88 -8.12
C PHE A 192 -0.28 1.22 -7.81
N HIS A 193 0.10 1.11 -6.55
CA HIS A 193 1.44 1.42 -6.04
C HIS A 193 2.12 0.14 -5.56
N ILE A 194 3.39 -0.02 -5.92
CA ILE A 194 4.18 -1.18 -5.49
C ILE A 194 5.13 -0.75 -4.38
N VAL A 195 5.20 -1.53 -3.31
CA VAL A 195 6.22 -1.44 -2.26
C VAL A 195 7.17 -2.61 -2.40
N THR A 196 8.47 -2.35 -2.46
CA THR A 196 9.51 -3.36 -2.59
C THR A 196 10.71 -3.04 -1.71
N LEU A 197 11.62 -4.01 -1.58
CA LEU A 197 12.98 -3.82 -1.05
C LEU A 197 13.97 -3.92 -2.20
N PRO A 198 15.15 -3.29 -2.13
CA PRO A 198 16.20 -3.44 -3.14
C PRO A 198 16.96 -4.77 -2.93
N GLU A 199 16.22 -5.88 -3.05
CA GLU A 199 16.67 -7.25 -2.85
C GLU A 199 16.11 -8.16 -3.94
N GLU A 200 16.76 -9.29 -4.22
CA GLU A 200 16.45 -10.19 -5.33
C GLU A 200 14.96 -10.62 -5.37
N MET A 201 14.50 -11.26 -4.30
CA MET A 201 13.15 -11.82 -4.28
C MET A 201 12.05 -10.74 -4.31
N PRO A 202 12.11 -9.65 -3.51
CA PRO A 202 11.13 -8.57 -3.58
C PRO A 202 11.07 -7.91 -4.96
N VAL A 203 12.22 -7.71 -5.62
CA VAL A 203 12.27 -7.12 -6.97
C VAL A 203 11.64 -8.05 -7.99
N ASN A 204 12.00 -9.35 -8.00
CA ASN A 204 11.40 -10.34 -8.92
C ASN A 204 9.88 -10.38 -8.79
N GLU A 205 9.36 -10.48 -7.56
CA GLU A 205 7.92 -10.50 -7.31
C GLU A 205 7.24 -9.16 -7.67
N SER A 206 7.94 -8.04 -7.53
CA SER A 206 7.41 -6.72 -7.93
C SER A 206 7.29 -6.58 -9.44
N LEU A 207 8.26 -7.10 -10.20
CA LEU A 207 8.23 -7.13 -11.66
C LEU A 207 7.08 -8.02 -12.18
N GLU A 208 6.89 -9.22 -11.59
CA GLU A 208 5.79 -10.11 -11.91
C GLU A 208 4.43 -9.48 -11.58
N LEU A 209 4.32 -8.85 -10.41
CA LEU A 209 3.13 -8.14 -9.97
C LEU A 209 2.78 -6.99 -10.91
N ASP A 210 3.76 -6.15 -11.26
CA ASP A 210 3.57 -5.04 -12.22
C ASP A 210 3.07 -5.56 -13.58
N HIS A 211 3.71 -6.61 -14.09
CA HIS A 211 3.30 -7.21 -15.36
C HIS A 211 1.83 -7.67 -15.30
N THR A 212 1.50 -8.46 -14.28
CA THR A 212 0.15 -9.01 -14.11
C THR A 212 -0.90 -7.92 -13.96
N VAL A 213 -0.69 -6.97 -13.05
CA VAL A 213 -1.70 -5.94 -12.76
C VAL A 213 -1.92 -5.02 -13.96
N ARG A 214 -0.87 -4.66 -14.68
CA ARG A 214 -0.98 -3.81 -15.87
C ARG A 214 -1.50 -4.55 -17.11
N LYS A 215 -1.01 -5.75 -17.36
CA LYS A 215 -1.30 -6.48 -18.61
C LYS A 215 -2.57 -7.30 -18.52
N ASP A 216 -2.77 -8.03 -17.41
CA ASP A 216 -3.89 -8.95 -17.28
C ASP A 216 -5.14 -8.26 -16.70
N VAL A 217 -4.96 -7.26 -15.80
CA VAL A 217 -6.08 -6.56 -15.16
C VAL A 217 -6.35 -5.21 -15.82
N GLY A 218 -5.33 -4.52 -16.32
CA GLY A 218 -5.44 -3.20 -16.96
C GLY A 218 -5.45 -2.04 -15.97
N MET A 219 -4.93 -2.22 -14.74
CA MET A 219 -4.84 -1.13 -13.77
C MET A 219 -3.68 -0.18 -14.09
N HIS A 220 -3.89 1.09 -13.78
CA HIS A 220 -2.86 2.13 -13.89
C HIS A 220 -1.86 2.05 -12.74
N ARG A 221 -0.55 1.92 -13.07
CA ARG A 221 0.51 1.97 -12.09
C ARG A 221 0.90 3.41 -11.77
N GLY A 222 0.90 3.76 -10.50
CA GLY A 222 1.49 4.98 -9.98
C GLY A 222 2.96 4.81 -9.57
N ALA A 223 3.36 5.33 -8.43
CA ALA A 223 4.72 5.26 -7.92
C ALA A 223 5.11 3.86 -7.41
N THR A 224 6.40 3.54 -7.54
CA THR A 224 7.03 2.42 -6.84
C THR A 224 7.79 2.96 -5.64
N PHE A 225 7.50 2.43 -4.45
CA PHE A 225 8.19 2.76 -3.21
C PHE A 225 9.25 1.70 -2.95
N VAL A 226 10.51 2.12 -2.91
CA VAL A 226 11.62 1.22 -2.56
C VAL A 226 12.01 1.50 -1.11
N ASN A 227 11.71 0.57 -0.24
CA ASN A 227 11.93 0.66 1.19
C ASN A 227 13.32 0.15 1.58
N GLY A 228 13.90 0.68 2.65
CA GLY A 228 15.11 0.16 3.24
C GLY A 228 16.37 0.36 2.39
N VAL A 229 16.44 1.45 1.63
CA VAL A 229 17.62 1.80 0.84
C VAL A 229 18.74 2.21 1.79
N TYR A 230 19.83 1.45 1.82
CA TYR A 230 20.97 1.76 2.68
C TYR A 230 21.63 3.06 2.26
N PRO A 231 22.08 3.91 3.24
CA PRO A 231 22.75 5.16 2.93
C PRO A 231 24.15 4.94 2.35
N GLU A 232 24.63 5.91 1.61
CA GLU A 232 26.02 5.96 1.16
C GLU A 232 26.90 6.49 2.30
N VAL A 233 27.39 5.59 3.16
CA VAL A 233 28.17 5.95 4.34
C VAL A 233 29.60 6.40 4.02
N VAL A 234 30.10 6.06 2.82
CA VAL A 234 31.40 6.50 2.30
C VAL A 234 31.20 7.07 0.91
N PRO A 235 31.14 8.40 0.75
CA PRO A 235 31.05 9.04 -0.56
C PRO A 235 32.22 8.63 -1.48
N PRO A 236 32.03 8.53 -2.79
CA PRO A 236 33.07 8.13 -3.76
C PRO A 236 34.37 8.95 -3.64
N ALA A 237 34.24 10.24 -3.35
CA ALA A 237 35.39 11.12 -3.14
C ALA A 237 36.29 10.70 -1.93
N LEU A 238 35.74 9.99 -0.95
CA LEU A 238 36.44 9.50 0.23
C LEU A 238 36.87 8.04 0.11
N ALA A 239 36.63 7.37 -1.01
CA ALA A 239 37.02 5.97 -1.19
C ALA A 239 38.50 5.70 -0.96
N PRO A 240 39.48 6.55 -1.44
CA PRO A 240 40.89 6.34 -1.17
C PRO A 240 41.26 6.48 0.32
N LEU A 241 40.54 7.35 1.04
CA LEU A 241 40.72 7.49 2.50
C LEU A 241 40.16 6.27 3.23
N TRP A 242 38.96 5.80 2.79
CA TRP A 242 38.30 4.61 3.34
C TRP A 242 39.22 3.37 3.28
N GLU A 243 39.92 3.15 2.17
CA GLU A 243 40.86 2.04 2.05
C GLU A 243 41.96 2.10 3.12
N LYS A 244 42.46 3.31 3.46
CA LYS A 244 43.45 3.51 4.53
C LYS A 244 42.85 3.23 5.92
N VAL A 245 41.63 3.70 6.17
CA VAL A 245 40.88 3.44 7.42
C VAL A 245 40.69 1.94 7.62
N ARG A 246 40.22 1.26 6.57
CA ARG A 246 39.98 -0.18 6.58
C ARG A 246 41.26 -0.99 6.84
N ALA A 247 42.40 -0.59 6.24
CA ALA A 247 43.65 -1.27 6.40
C ALA A 247 44.21 -1.15 7.82
N ASN A 248 44.02 -0.02 8.51
CA ASN A 248 44.50 0.19 9.88
C ASN A 248 43.62 1.18 10.65
N PRO A 249 42.46 0.72 11.18
CA PRO A 249 41.50 1.57 11.85
C PRO A 249 42.07 2.34 13.06
N GLY A 250 42.89 1.67 13.87
CA GLY A 250 43.47 2.25 15.09
C GLY A 250 44.51 3.34 14.81
N LYS A 251 45.30 3.17 13.75
CA LYS A 251 46.32 4.16 13.37
C LYS A 251 45.70 5.48 12.93
N LEU A 252 44.62 5.39 12.11
CA LEU A 252 43.98 6.61 11.62
C LEU A 252 43.27 7.37 12.74
N ALA A 253 42.69 6.66 13.71
CA ALA A 253 42.05 7.29 14.88
C ALA A 253 43.11 8.10 15.67
N GLN A 254 44.29 7.54 15.91
CA GLN A 254 45.41 8.22 16.59
C GLN A 254 45.89 9.45 15.79
N GLU A 255 46.13 9.30 14.48
CA GLU A 255 46.56 10.40 13.60
C GLU A 255 45.51 11.53 13.49
N SER A 256 44.24 11.23 13.62
CA SER A 256 43.12 12.19 13.60
C SER A 256 42.88 12.86 14.96
N GLY A 257 43.66 12.52 16.01
CA GLY A 257 43.42 13.04 17.35
C GLY A 257 42.15 12.53 18.04
N VAL A 258 41.54 11.46 17.52
CA VAL A 258 40.38 10.83 18.11
C VAL A 258 40.85 9.72 19.05
N ASP A 259 40.62 9.88 20.35
CA ASP A 259 40.89 8.85 21.34
C ASP A 259 39.84 7.74 21.25
N LEU A 260 40.13 6.73 20.43
CA LEU A 260 39.25 5.60 20.17
C LEU A 260 39.98 4.29 20.45
N ASP A 261 39.37 3.45 21.28
CA ASP A 261 39.89 2.09 21.50
C ASP A 261 40.02 1.35 20.16
N PRO A 262 41.18 0.70 19.90
CA PRO A 262 41.38 -0.02 18.63
C PRO A 262 40.32 -1.08 18.32
N LYS A 263 39.76 -1.72 19.35
CA LYS A 263 38.66 -2.69 19.17
C LYS A 263 37.37 -2.00 18.73
N ILE A 264 37.06 -0.83 19.28
CA ILE A 264 35.92 -0.03 18.87
C ILE A 264 36.12 0.47 17.43
N ALA A 265 37.32 0.95 17.10
CA ALA A 265 37.64 1.37 15.73
C ALA A 265 37.44 0.22 14.72
N ALA A 266 37.91 -0.99 15.04
CA ALA A 266 37.74 -2.16 14.20
C ALA A 266 36.21 -2.52 14.04
N ALA A 267 35.45 -2.49 15.13
CA ALA A 267 34.01 -2.77 15.10
C ALA A 267 33.21 -1.75 14.26
N LEU A 268 33.60 -0.46 14.32
CA LEU A 268 32.98 0.58 13.49
C LEU A 268 33.27 0.35 11.99
N VAL A 269 34.50 -0.01 11.64
CA VAL A 269 34.88 -0.34 10.26
C VAL A 269 34.10 -1.56 9.77
N GLU A 270 34.02 -2.62 10.57
CA GLU A 270 33.22 -3.80 10.21
C GLU A 270 31.76 -3.47 10.02
N GLY A 271 31.17 -2.64 10.89
CA GLY A 271 29.81 -2.14 10.75
C GLY A 271 29.59 -1.37 9.44
N ALA A 272 30.51 -0.45 9.12
CA ALA A 272 30.46 0.32 7.89
C ALA A 272 30.62 -0.56 6.64
N GLU A 273 31.52 -1.55 6.65
CA GLU A 273 31.67 -2.51 5.55
C GLU A 273 30.38 -3.31 5.29
N ARG A 274 29.66 -3.71 6.34
CA ARG A 274 28.36 -4.37 6.21
C ARG A 274 27.33 -3.46 5.54
N VAL A 275 27.26 -2.19 5.93
CA VAL A 275 26.36 -1.21 5.32
C VAL A 275 26.73 -0.98 3.86
N LEU A 276 28.02 -0.82 3.54
CA LEU A 276 28.52 -0.67 2.17
C LEU A 276 28.20 -1.88 1.30
N ALA A 277 28.36 -3.09 1.81
CA ALA A 277 28.04 -4.31 1.09
C ALA A 277 26.51 -4.39 0.79
N ARG A 278 25.67 -4.05 1.78
CA ARG A 278 24.23 -3.96 1.60
C ARG A 278 23.83 -2.89 0.58
N ARG A 279 24.49 -1.74 0.63
CA ARG A 279 24.26 -0.65 -0.34
C ARG A 279 24.61 -1.10 -1.75
N ARG A 280 25.78 -1.66 -1.99
CA ARG A 280 26.21 -2.16 -3.31
C ARG A 280 25.26 -3.20 -3.88
N LEU A 281 24.80 -4.13 -3.05
CA LEU A 281 23.80 -5.13 -3.47
C LEU A 281 22.47 -4.47 -3.82
N GLY A 282 22.03 -3.50 -3.02
CA GLY A 282 20.81 -2.75 -3.27
C GLY A 282 20.87 -1.94 -4.57
N ASP A 283 22.02 -1.34 -4.89
CA ASP A 283 22.21 -0.56 -6.11
C ASP A 283 21.98 -1.40 -7.39
N VAL A 284 22.43 -2.66 -7.41
CA VAL A 284 22.16 -3.61 -8.52
C VAL A 284 20.66 -3.79 -8.74
N TYR A 285 19.89 -3.94 -7.68
CA TYR A 285 18.44 -4.11 -7.78
C TYR A 285 17.70 -2.80 -8.05
N LEU A 286 18.24 -1.66 -7.64
CA LEU A 286 17.72 -0.33 -8.02
C LEU A 286 17.89 -0.08 -9.51
N GLU A 287 19.05 -0.41 -10.09
CA GLU A 287 19.31 -0.33 -11.52
C GLU A 287 18.35 -1.23 -12.29
N ARG A 288 18.21 -2.49 -11.89
CA ARG A 288 17.28 -3.42 -12.50
C ARG A 288 15.82 -2.93 -12.44
N LEU A 289 15.38 -2.38 -11.31
CA LEU A 289 14.06 -1.75 -11.20
C LEU A 289 13.92 -0.53 -12.13
N ALA A 290 15.00 0.22 -12.37
CA ALA A 290 14.97 1.35 -13.29
C ALA A 290 14.76 0.91 -14.73
N GLU A 291 15.41 -0.18 -15.14
CA GLU A 291 15.37 -0.73 -16.50
C GLU A 291 14.06 -1.49 -16.78
N GLU A 292 13.71 -2.47 -15.92
CA GLU A 292 12.62 -3.40 -16.19
C GLU A 292 11.24 -2.85 -15.75
N MET A 293 11.20 -1.88 -14.84
CA MET A 293 9.96 -1.25 -14.34
C MET A 293 10.06 0.27 -14.40
N PRO A 294 10.11 0.88 -15.62
CA PRO A 294 10.23 2.33 -15.75
C PRO A 294 9.05 3.06 -15.12
N GLY A 295 9.29 4.26 -14.59
CA GLY A 295 8.30 5.11 -13.91
C GLY A 295 8.83 5.68 -12.60
N PRO A 296 8.02 6.47 -11.87
CA PRO A 296 8.48 7.17 -10.68
C PRO A 296 8.79 6.21 -9.54
N LYS A 297 9.93 6.43 -8.90
CA LYS A 297 10.40 5.69 -7.72
C LYS A 297 10.62 6.63 -6.56
N ILE A 298 10.12 6.26 -5.39
CA ILE A 298 10.32 6.96 -4.13
C ILE A 298 11.20 6.07 -3.27
N LEU A 299 12.41 6.53 -2.98
CA LEU A 299 13.41 5.77 -2.25
C LEU A 299 13.36 6.13 -0.77
N VAL A 300 12.92 5.23 0.07
CA VAL A 300 12.89 5.45 1.52
C VAL A 300 14.13 4.83 2.14
N PRO A 301 14.94 5.62 2.88
CA PRO A 301 16.18 5.12 3.46
C PRO A 301 15.90 4.07 4.53
N TYR A 302 16.90 3.22 4.80
CA TYR A 302 16.88 2.34 5.96
C TYR A 302 16.96 3.18 7.23
N LEU A 303 15.92 3.12 8.04
CA LEU A 303 15.76 3.93 9.25
C LEU A 303 16.28 3.16 10.47
N PHE A 304 17.57 3.32 10.80
CA PHE A 304 18.25 2.57 11.85
C PHE A 304 17.66 2.77 13.25
N ASP A 305 17.22 3.99 13.55
CA ASP A 305 16.76 4.37 14.90
C ASP A 305 15.24 4.33 15.06
N ALA A 306 14.50 3.95 14.01
CA ALA A 306 13.05 3.99 14.06
C ALA A 306 12.48 2.79 14.81
N VAL A 307 11.71 3.06 15.85
CA VAL A 307 11.00 2.02 16.61
C VAL A 307 9.79 1.52 15.79
N PRO A 308 9.62 0.20 15.64
CA PRO A 308 8.47 -0.37 14.94
C PRO A 308 7.12 0.16 15.46
N GLY A 309 6.14 0.27 14.55
CA GLY A 309 4.81 0.80 14.85
C GLY A 309 4.66 2.24 14.39
N ARG A 310 3.99 3.06 15.18
CA ARG A 310 3.63 4.43 14.79
C ARG A 310 4.86 5.32 14.50
N ALA A 311 5.90 5.25 15.31
CA ALA A 311 7.10 6.06 15.11
C ALA A 311 7.78 5.76 13.78
N LEU A 312 7.94 4.49 13.42
CA LEU A 312 8.45 4.09 12.10
C LEU A 312 7.54 4.59 10.98
N THR A 313 6.24 4.48 11.15
CA THR A 313 5.27 4.95 10.15
C THR A 313 5.36 6.45 9.91
N ASP A 314 5.48 7.25 10.98
CA ASP A 314 5.65 8.70 10.89
C ASP A 314 6.98 9.07 10.21
N ALA A 315 8.07 8.35 10.49
CA ALA A 315 9.36 8.54 9.82
C ALA A 315 9.29 8.21 8.32
N VAL A 316 8.61 7.13 7.94
CA VAL A 316 8.36 6.78 6.53
C VAL A 316 7.47 7.84 5.86
N ALA A 317 6.43 8.33 6.55
CA ALA A 317 5.58 9.39 6.04
C ALA A 317 6.37 10.68 5.76
N ALA A 318 7.26 11.06 6.67
CA ALA A 318 8.15 12.21 6.49
C ALA A 318 9.10 12.02 5.30
N ALA A 319 9.74 10.85 5.17
CA ALA A 319 10.64 10.55 4.05
C ALA A 319 9.93 10.57 2.69
N ILE A 320 8.69 10.11 2.62
CA ILE A 320 7.86 10.21 1.41
C ILE A 320 7.55 11.67 1.12
N LEU A 321 7.07 12.41 2.11
CA LEU A 321 6.64 13.82 1.95
C LEU A 321 7.78 14.72 1.50
N GLU A 322 9.00 14.50 2.00
CA GLU A 322 10.21 15.23 1.60
C GLU A 322 10.50 15.09 0.11
N GLN A 323 10.29 13.90 -0.46
CA GLN A 323 10.57 13.65 -1.87
C GLN A 323 9.46 14.11 -2.81
N VAL A 324 8.20 13.98 -2.41
CA VAL A 324 7.07 14.25 -3.32
C VAL A 324 6.42 15.61 -3.09
N GLY A 325 6.54 16.16 -1.88
CA GLY A 325 5.85 17.38 -1.47
C GLY A 325 4.35 17.17 -1.20
N ARG A 326 3.74 18.10 -0.47
CA ARG A 326 2.33 18.03 -0.08
C ARG A 326 1.36 18.10 -1.27
N ALA A 327 1.71 18.85 -2.31
CA ALA A 327 0.89 19.03 -3.51
C ALA A 327 0.67 17.73 -4.30
N ALA A 328 1.55 16.73 -4.14
CA ALA A 328 1.41 15.43 -4.81
C ALA A 328 0.13 14.67 -4.41
N PHE A 329 -0.44 14.97 -3.24
CA PHE A 329 -1.68 14.34 -2.76
C PHE A 329 -2.96 14.98 -3.33
N GLY A 330 -2.85 16.10 -4.06
CA GLY A 330 -3.98 16.79 -4.70
C GLY A 330 -4.84 17.58 -3.69
N GLU A 331 -6.04 17.94 -4.13
CA GLU A 331 -7.02 18.75 -3.39
C GLU A 331 -8.25 17.93 -2.99
N PRO A 332 -9.04 18.41 -1.98
CA PRO A 332 -10.32 17.78 -1.62
C PRO A 332 -11.30 17.79 -2.79
N ILE A 333 -12.12 16.73 -2.88
CA ILE A 333 -13.17 16.64 -3.89
C ILE A 333 -14.24 17.68 -3.58
N PRO A 334 -14.57 18.61 -4.51
CA PRO A 334 -15.61 19.63 -4.28
C PRO A 334 -16.97 18.98 -4.00
N ALA A 335 -17.64 19.40 -2.93
CA ALA A 335 -18.92 18.84 -2.46
C ALA A 335 -20.03 18.82 -3.54
N ASN A 336 -19.94 19.66 -4.58
CA ASN A 336 -20.91 19.74 -5.67
C ASN A 336 -20.77 18.67 -6.76
N ARG A 337 -19.66 17.93 -6.85
CA ARG A 337 -19.52 16.83 -7.82
C ARG A 337 -20.36 15.61 -7.48
N ALA A 338 -20.70 15.41 -6.21
CA ALA A 338 -21.57 14.30 -5.77
C ALA A 338 -23.00 14.40 -6.32
N LYS A 339 -23.56 15.63 -6.41
CA LYS A 339 -24.95 15.85 -6.93
C LYS A 339 -25.06 15.72 -8.44
N ALA A 340 -24.03 16.01 -9.21
CA ALA A 340 -24.06 15.96 -10.68
C ALA A 340 -24.06 14.52 -11.24
N ARG A 341 -23.62 13.53 -10.47
CA ARG A 341 -23.58 12.11 -10.88
C ARG A 341 -24.84 11.32 -10.54
N SER A 342 -25.63 11.75 -9.55
CA SER A 342 -26.93 11.12 -9.22
C SER A 342 -28.05 11.48 -10.21
N GLY A 343 -27.92 12.58 -10.97
CA GLY A 343 -28.92 13.08 -11.94
C GLY A 343 -28.85 12.45 -13.34
N ARG A 344 -27.98 11.48 -13.61
CA ARG A 344 -27.88 10.79 -14.91
C ARG A 344 -28.32 9.33 -14.88
N ARG A 345 -29.14 8.94 -13.92
CA ARG A 345 -29.83 7.65 -13.90
C ARG A 345 -31.31 7.87 -13.67
N SER A 346 -32.01 8.42 -14.66
CA SER A 346 -33.43 8.23 -14.91
C SER A 346 -33.59 7.44 -16.19
#